data_e04d12a913757d390babaf5cb88c34b3
#
_entry.id   e04d12a913757d390babaf5cb88c34b3
#
_cell.length_a   1.000
_cell.length_b   1.000
_cell.length_c   1.000
_cell.angle_alpha   90.00
_cell.angle_beta   90.00
_cell.angle_gamma   90.00
#
_symmetry.space_group_name_H-M   'P 1'
#
loop_
_entity.id
_entity.type
_entity.pdbx_description
1 polymer ?
#
loop_
_entity_poly.entity_id
_entity_poly.type
_entity_poly.pdbx_seq_one_letter_code
_entity_poly.pdbx_strand_id
1 'polypeptide(L)'
;MHADDTWFKPELNKKILKELSRRSDWEGFKHFGIYFLFLFLFGFLTYLTWGSLLTLPLLVCYSTIWAYSPSNWHETLHRTAFKNKLLNDIFYYVSSFMANMEPVRWRWSHTFHHSHTLQTHGDYDHEIQLKRPTDLIHFFCQFIPFGQLIYPHKTLQFEILKHSMGYLTDVVKQNAPEKEKSIIIRNSRLFVFLWILIISLSIYYSSWLPIFLFLVPNYLGAPL
;
A
#
# COMPACT_ATOMS: atom_id res chain seq x y z
N MET A 1 -2.48 3.35 35.04
CA MET A 1 -3.78 2.68 35.06
C MET A 1 -3.74 1.73 33.86
N HIS A 2 -3.48 0.44 34.08
CA HIS A 2 -3.64 -0.57 33.06
C HIS A 2 -5.15 -0.65 32.80
N ALA A 3 -5.57 -0.31 31.58
CA ALA A 3 -6.92 -0.59 31.13
C ALA A 3 -7.11 -2.11 31.25
N ASP A 4 -8.17 -2.51 31.93
CA ASP A 4 -8.52 -3.91 32.12
C ASP A 4 -8.77 -4.49 30.69
N ASP A 5 -7.86 -5.31 30.20
CA ASP A 5 -7.88 -5.88 28.85
C ASP A 5 -8.96 -6.98 28.69
N THR A 6 -10.04 -6.87 29.42
CA THR A 6 -11.20 -7.76 29.29
C THR A 6 -12.01 -7.38 28.05
N TRP A 7 -11.52 -7.81 26.88
CA TRP A 7 -12.27 -7.68 25.65
C TRP A 7 -13.56 -8.50 25.69
N PHE A 8 -14.67 -7.87 25.29
CA PHE A 8 -15.91 -8.59 25.06
C PHE A 8 -15.69 -9.70 24.04
N LYS A 9 -15.91 -10.96 24.43
CA LYS A 9 -15.80 -12.12 23.55
C LYS A 9 -17.21 -12.67 23.31
N PRO A 10 -17.83 -12.38 22.14
CA PRO A 10 -19.16 -12.93 21.86
C PRO A 10 -19.07 -14.46 21.73
N GLU A 11 -20.13 -15.14 22.16
CA GLU A 11 -20.28 -16.57 21.90
C GLU A 11 -20.57 -16.79 20.42
N LEU A 12 -19.60 -17.33 19.70
CA LEU A 12 -19.71 -17.63 18.28
C LEU A 12 -19.82 -19.14 18.05
N ASN A 13 -20.73 -19.54 17.18
CA ASN A 13 -20.80 -20.93 16.73
C ASN A 13 -19.53 -21.26 15.92
N LYS A 14 -18.65 -22.07 16.50
CA LYS A 14 -17.35 -22.43 15.90
C LYS A 14 -17.47 -23.09 14.52
N LYS A 15 -18.57 -23.84 14.27
CA LYS A 15 -18.82 -24.51 12.98
C LYS A 15 -19.13 -23.46 11.90
N ILE A 16 -20.01 -22.52 12.20
CA ILE A 16 -20.36 -21.42 11.29
C ILE A 16 -19.13 -20.53 11.04
N LEU A 17 -18.39 -20.18 12.08
CA LEU A 17 -17.16 -19.39 11.95
C LEU A 17 -16.12 -20.07 11.04
N LYS A 18 -15.92 -21.40 11.19
CA LYS A 18 -15.01 -22.17 10.36
C LYS A 18 -15.47 -22.21 8.89
N GLU A 19 -16.75 -22.30 8.63
CA GLU A 19 -17.33 -22.29 7.29
C GLU A 19 -17.17 -20.92 6.63
N LEU A 20 -17.52 -19.84 7.32
CA LEU A 20 -17.36 -18.46 6.84
C LEU A 20 -15.89 -18.06 6.62
N SER A 21 -14.97 -18.63 7.40
CA SER A 21 -13.53 -18.37 7.27
C SER A 21 -12.83 -19.26 6.23
N ARG A 22 -13.59 -20.04 5.44
CA ARG A 22 -13.01 -20.96 4.44
C ARG A 22 -12.45 -20.17 3.27
N ARG A 23 -11.13 -20.32 3.04
CA ARG A 23 -10.42 -19.66 1.93
C ARG A 23 -10.54 -20.48 0.65
N SER A 24 -10.56 -19.79 -0.49
CA SER A 24 -10.61 -20.38 -1.82
C SER A 24 -9.67 -19.64 -2.77
N ASP A 25 -8.85 -20.38 -3.52
CA ASP A 25 -8.02 -19.77 -4.56
C ASP A 25 -8.86 -19.24 -5.72
N TRP A 26 -9.98 -19.89 -6.02
CA TRP A 26 -10.89 -19.47 -7.09
C TRP A 26 -11.51 -18.09 -6.82
N GLU A 27 -11.99 -17.84 -5.60
CA GLU A 27 -12.52 -16.53 -5.22
C GLU A 27 -11.44 -15.45 -5.26
N GLY A 28 -10.23 -15.79 -4.81
CA GLY A 28 -9.08 -14.91 -4.95
C GLY A 28 -8.78 -14.56 -6.40
N PHE A 29 -8.72 -15.55 -7.30
CA PHE A 29 -8.50 -15.32 -8.72
C PHE A 29 -9.63 -14.52 -9.39
N LYS A 30 -10.90 -14.70 -8.99
CA LYS A 30 -11.99 -13.86 -9.50
C LYS A 30 -11.79 -12.40 -9.10
N HIS A 31 -11.52 -12.15 -7.83
CA HIS A 31 -11.32 -10.79 -7.32
C HIS A 31 -10.12 -10.09 -8.00
N PHE A 32 -8.95 -10.72 -7.94
CA PHE A 32 -7.73 -10.16 -8.54
C PHE A 32 -7.79 -10.13 -10.06
N GLY A 33 -8.44 -11.11 -10.69
CA GLY A 33 -8.66 -11.14 -12.13
C GLY A 33 -9.49 -9.97 -12.62
N ILE A 34 -10.60 -9.66 -11.95
CA ILE A 34 -11.44 -8.49 -12.25
C ILE A 34 -10.63 -7.20 -12.04
N TYR A 35 -9.93 -7.09 -10.90
CA TYR A 35 -9.11 -5.93 -10.59
C TYR A 35 -8.05 -5.66 -11.68
N PHE A 36 -7.25 -6.67 -12.05
CA PHE A 36 -6.22 -6.51 -13.07
C PHE A 36 -6.79 -6.36 -14.47
N LEU A 37 -7.94 -6.99 -14.78
CA LEU A 37 -8.63 -6.78 -16.05
C LEU A 37 -8.97 -5.31 -16.28
N PHE A 38 -9.59 -4.66 -15.29
CA PHE A 38 -9.91 -3.24 -15.39
C PHE A 38 -8.67 -2.37 -15.36
N LEU A 39 -7.68 -2.69 -14.53
CA LEU A 39 -6.41 -1.98 -14.50
C LEU A 39 -5.72 -2.00 -15.86
N PHE A 40 -5.59 -3.16 -16.49
CA PHE A 40 -4.98 -3.29 -17.82
C PHE A 40 -5.83 -2.64 -18.91
N LEU A 41 -7.16 -2.78 -18.85
CA LEU A 41 -8.07 -2.15 -19.80
C LEU A 41 -7.89 -0.62 -19.81
N PHE A 42 -8.02 0.02 -18.64
CA PHE A 42 -7.90 1.48 -18.57
C PHE A 42 -6.47 1.97 -18.79
N GLY A 43 -5.45 1.21 -18.37
CA GLY A 43 -4.05 1.49 -18.71
C GLY A 43 -3.79 1.43 -20.22
N PHE A 44 -4.33 0.42 -20.90
CA PHE A 44 -4.24 0.28 -22.36
C PHE A 44 -5.00 1.38 -23.09
N LEU A 45 -6.21 1.73 -22.64
CA LEU A 45 -6.96 2.86 -23.21
C LEU A 45 -6.22 4.19 -23.02
N THR A 46 -5.61 4.40 -21.86
CA THR A 46 -4.75 5.57 -21.58
C THR A 46 -3.56 5.61 -22.54
N TYR A 47 -2.92 4.45 -22.80
CA TYR A 47 -1.83 4.33 -23.77
C TYR A 47 -2.30 4.70 -25.19
N LEU A 48 -3.43 4.15 -25.65
CA LEU A 48 -3.96 4.42 -27.00
C LEU A 48 -4.36 5.88 -27.22
N THR A 49 -4.79 6.56 -26.17
CA THR A 49 -5.26 7.95 -26.25
C THR A 49 -4.20 8.97 -25.82
N TRP A 50 -2.96 8.51 -25.56
CA TRP A 50 -1.89 9.35 -25.05
C TRP A 50 -1.67 10.59 -25.91
N GLY A 51 -1.68 11.76 -25.25
CA GLY A 51 -1.56 13.07 -25.91
C GLY A 51 -2.87 13.67 -26.41
N SER A 52 -4.00 12.96 -26.28
CA SER A 52 -5.34 13.51 -26.59
C SER A 52 -6.07 13.96 -25.30
N LEU A 53 -7.16 14.71 -25.44
CA LEU A 53 -8.01 15.10 -24.30
C LEU A 53 -8.66 13.90 -23.59
N LEU A 54 -8.84 12.78 -24.28
CA LEU A 54 -9.39 11.55 -23.71
C LEU A 54 -8.43 10.87 -22.72
N THR A 55 -7.12 11.17 -22.80
CA THR A 55 -6.13 10.67 -21.84
C THR A 55 -6.49 11.02 -20.42
N LEU A 56 -6.98 12.23 -20.14
CA LEU A 56 -7.26 12.72 -18.78
C LEU A 56 -8.33 11.88 -18.06
N PRO A 57 -9.57 11.72 -18.59
CA PRO A 57 -10.58 10.91 -17.91
C PRO A 57 -10.18 9.44 -17.78
N LEU A 58 -9.50 8.87 -18.79
CA LEU A 58 -9.03 7.48 -18.74
C LEU A 58 -7.92 7.29 -17.70
N LEU A 59 -7.01 8.24 -17.56
CA LEU A 59 -5.99 8.24 -16.54
C LEU A 59 -6.59 8.35 -15.13
N VAL A 60 -7.64 9.16 -14.96
CA VAL A 60 -8.38 9.24 -13.68
C VAL A 60 -9.00 7.90 -13.34
N CYS A 61 -9.73 7.27 -14.29
CA CYS A 61 -10.29 5.93 -14.07
C CYS A 61 -9.20 4.90 -13.73
N TYR A 62 -8.11 4.89 -14.48
CA TYR A 62 -6.96 4.03 -14.22
C TYR A 62 -6.39 4.23 -12.81
N SER A 63 -6.18 5.49 -12.42
CA SER A 63 -5.61 5.85 -11.12
C SER A 63 -6.55 5.51 -9.97
N THR A 64 -7.87 5.63 -10.16
CA THR A 64 -8.88 5.20 -9.18
C THR A 64 -8.82 3.69 -8.95
N ILE A 65 -8.69 2.91 -10.03
CA ILE A 65 -8.53 1.44 -9.91
C ILE A 65 -7.18 1.12 -9.23
N TRP A 66 -6.11 1.81 -9.61
CA TRP A 66 -4.80 1.64 -8.98
C TRP A 66 -4.85 1.92 -7.47
N ALA A 67 -5.59 2.96 -7.05
CA ALA A 67 -5.76 3.36 -5.65
C ALA A 67 -6.43 2.28 -4.77
N TYR A 68 -7.02 1.25 -5.37
CA TYR A 68 -7.52 0.07 -4.64
C TYR A 68 -6.39 -0.89 -4.21
N SER A 69 -5.15 -0.68 -4.65
CA SER A 69 -4.01 -1.54 -4.31
C SER A 69 -3.73 -1.69 -2.81
N PRO A 70 -3.93 -0.70 -1.92
CA PRO A 70 -3.83 -0.89 -0.47
C PRO A 70 -4.83 -1.90 0.09
N SER A 71 -6.06 -1.99 -0.44
CA SER A 71 -7.03 -3.01 -0.03
C SER A 71 -6.56 -4.41 -0.43
N ASN A 72 -6.06 -4.58 -1.65
CA ASN A 72 -5.47 -5.83 -2.12
C ASN A 72 -4.24 -6.23 -1.29
N TRP A 73 -3.39 -5.24 -0.96
CA TRP A 73 -2.26 -5.39 -0.06
C TRP A 73 -2.71 -5.92 1.31
N HIS A 74 -3.75 -5.31 1.91
CA HIS A 74 -4.27 -5.65 3.22
C HIS A 74 -4.77 -7.12 3.28
N GLU A 75 -5.61 -7.52 2.33
CA GLU A 75 -6.15 -8.87 2.27
C GLU A 75 -5.06 -9.95 2.08
N THR A 76 -4.07 -9.65 1.25
CA THR A 76 -2.96 -10.58 1.00
C THR A 76 -1.97 -10.63 2.16
N LEU A 77 -1.77 -9.52 2.89
CA LEU A 77 -0.99 -9.46 4.12
C LEU A 77 -1.54 -10.46 5.17
N HIS A 78 -2.85 -10.44 5.37
CA HIS A 78 -3.56 -11.35 6.28
C HIS A 78 -3.68 -12.78 5.72
N ARG A 79 -3.25 -13.01 4.48
CA ARG A 79 -3.38 -14.30 3.78
C ARG A 79 -4.83 -14.77 3.71
N THR A 80 -5.79 -13.85 3.59
CA THR A 80 -7.23 -14.12 3.49
C THR A 80 -7.71 -14.25 2.04
N ALA A 81 -7.01 -13.61 1.10
CA ALA A 81 -7.39 -13.57 -0.32
C ALA A 81 -7.32 -14.95 -1.02
N PHE A 82 -6.32 -15.77 -0.70
CA PHE A 82 -6.11 -17.08 -1.31
C PHE A 82 -5.90 -18.17 -0.24
N LYS A 83 -6.29 -19.41 -0.57
CA LYS A 83 -5.93 -20.58 0.21
C LYS A 83 -4.42 -20.85 0.11
N ASN A 84 -3.85 -20.71 -1.09
CA ASN A 84 -2.44 -20.89 -1.36
C ASN A 84 -1.60 -19.75 -0.79
N LYS A 85 -0.60 -20.06 0.03
CA LYS A 85 0.26 -19.08 0.68
C LYS A 85 1.14 -18.32 -0.32
N LEU A 86 1.67 -19.01 -1.34
CA LEU A 86 2.52 -18.40 -2.36
C LEU A 86 1.76 -17.35 -3.17
N LEU A 87 0.49 -17.62 -3.51
CA LEU A 87 -0.36 -16.64 -4.21
C LEU A 87 -0.55 -15.38 -3.36
N ASN A 88 -0.87 -15.54 -2.06
CA ASN A 88 -0.93 -14.37 -1.17
C ASN A 88 0.39 -13.60 -1.16
N ASP A 89 1.53 -14.28 -1.06
CA ASP A 89 2.84 -13.61 -0.99
C ASP A 89 3.16 -12.89 -2.33
N ILE A 90 2.88 -13.49 -3.49
CA ILE A 90 3.08 -12.84 -4.81
C ILE A 90 2.23 -11.58 -4.93
N PHE A 91 0.91 -11.69 -4.72
CA PHE A 91 0.01 -10.54 -4.84
C PHE A 91 0.26 -9.49 -3.74
N TYR A 92 0.73 -9.90 -2.57
CA TYR A 92 1.17 -9.00 -1.51
C TYR A 92 2.32 -8.10 -1.97
N TYR A 93 3.38 -8.67 -2.56
CA TYR A 93 4.52 -7.88 -3.04
C TYR A 93 4.16 -6.97 -4.22
N VAL A 94 3.32 -7.44 -5.15
CA VAL A 94 2.82 -6.62 -6.26
C VAL A 94 2.01 -5.43 -5.74
N SER A 95 1.03 -5.69 -4.86
CA SER A 95 0.19 -4.65 -4.27
C SER A 95 1.00 -3.70 -3.37
N SER A 96 2.03 -4.21 -2.69
CA SER A 96 2.96 -3.40 -1.89
C SER A 96 3.70 -2.37 -2.76
N PHE A 97 4.21 -2.79 -3.92
CA PHE A 97 4.86 -1.86 -4.85
C PHE A 97 3.86 -0.83 -5.38
N MET A 98 2.68 -1.26 -5.80
CA MET A 98 1.63 -0.36 -6.29
C MET A 98 1.20 0.67 -5.24
N ALA A 99 1.09 0.27 -3.97
CA ALA A 99 0.72 1.15 -2.86
C ALA A 99 1.90 1.97 -2.29
N ASN A 100 3.13 1.78 -2.76
CA ASN A 100 4.36 2.30 -2.15
C ASN A 100 4.52 1.91 -0.66
N MET A 101 4.12 0.69 -0.31
CA MET A 101 4.19 0.16 1.04
C MET A 101 5.28 -0.92 1.10
N GLU A 102 6.45 -0.63 1.70
CA GLU A 102 7.50 -1.65 1.83
C GLU A 102 6.96 -2.86 2.61
N PRO A 103 6.96 -4.08 2.03
CA PRO A 103 6.15 -5.19 2.53
C PRO A 103 6.52 -5.65 3.95
N VAL A 104 7.79 -5.65 4.32
CA VAL A 104 8.21 -6.14 5.64
C VAL A 104 7.97 -5.10 6.72
N ARG A 105 8.29 -3.83 6.45
CA ARG A 105 8.02 -2.71 7.36
C ARG A 105 6.54 -2.64 7.71
N TRP A 106 5.69 -2.69 6.67
CA TRP A 106 4.25 -2.57 6.85
C TRP A 106 3.63 -3.81 7.50
N ARG A 107 4.13 -5.00 7.23
CA ARG A 107 3.69 -6.22 7.92
C ARG A 107 3.86 -6.08 9.43
N TRP A 108 5.00 -5.58 9.88
CA TRP A 108 5.27 -5.43 11.31
C TRP A 108 4.47 -4.30 11.94
N SER A 109 4.40 -3.11 11.33
CA SER A 109 3.60 -2.01 11.89
C SER A 109 2.11 -2.34 11.92
N HIS A 110 1.60 -3.01 10.90
CA HIS A 110 0.20 -3.42 10.83
C HIS A 110 -0.15 -4.51 11.86
N THR A 111 0.76 -5.43 12.14
CA THR A 111 0.62 -6.40 13.23
C THR A 111 0.53 -5.67 14.58
N PHE A 112 1.35 -4.64 14.78
CA PHE A 112 1.28 -3.79 15.98
C PHE A 112 -0.02 -3.00 16.04
N HIS A 113 -0.46 -2.42 14.93
CA HIS A 113 -1.75 -1.73 14.83
C HIS A 113 -2.90 -2.62 15.31
N HIS A 114 -3.01 -3.86 14.84
CA HIS A 114 -4.06 -4.79 15.29
C HIS A 114 -4.01 -5.12 16.79
N SER A 115 -2.83 -5.12 17.38
CA SER A 115 -2.65 -5.43 18.80
C SER A 115 -2.84 -4.21 19.70
N HIS A 116 -2.61 -2.99 19.19
CA HIS A 116 -2.54 -1.75 19.95
C HIS A 116 -3.30 -0.62 19.26
N THR A 117 -4.42 -0.94 18.60
CA THR A 117 -5.24 0.01 17.85
C THR A 117 -5.60 1.22 18.71
N LEU A 118 -5.32 2.43 18.20
CA LEU A 118 -5.57 3.72 18.86
C LEU A 118 -4.85 3.93 20.20
N GLN A 119 -3.93 3.06 20.59
CA GLN A 119 -3.10 3.29 21.78
C GLN A 119 -2.02 4.31 21.43
N THR A 120 -2.24 5.57 21.85
CA THR A 120 -1.31 6.68 21.59
C THR A 120 -0.26 6.83 22.70
N HIS A 121 -0.42 6.19 23.84
CA HIS A 121 0.54 6.23 24.95
C HIS A 121 1.74 5.34 24.60
N GLY A 122 2.90 5.96 24.46
CA GLY A 122 4.15 5.26 24.13
C GLY A 122 4.42 5.06 22.65
N ASP A 123 3.70 5.73 21.77
CA ASP A 123 3.88 5.67 20.30
C ASP A 123 3.65 4.27 19.68
N TYR A 124 2.78 3.46 20.26
CA TYR A 124 2.56 2.09 19.80
C TYR A 124 1.85 1.99 18.45
N ASP A 125 0.82 2.81 18.20
CA ASP A 125 0.09 2.80 16.95
C ASP A 125 0.69 3.83 15.98
N HIS A 126 1.53 3.35 15.04
CA HIS A 126 2.16 4.19 14.03
C HIS A 126 1.31 4.42 12.78
N GLU A 127 0.17 3.78 12.66
CA GLU A 127 -0.72 3.95 11.49
C GLU A 127 -1.69 5.11 11.69
N ILE A 128 -2.06 5.41 12.94
CA ILE A 128 -2.95 6.52 13.27
C ILE A 128 -2.24 7.49 14.23
N GLN A 129 -1.53 8.47 13.67
CA GLN A 129 -0.82 9.49 14.46
C GLN A 129 -1.38 10.89 14.19
N LEU A 130 -2.46 11.23 14.88
CA LEU A 130 -3.03 12.57 14.86
C LEU A 130 -2.72 13.28 16.20
N LYS A 131 -1.44 13.53 16.49
CA LYS A 131 -0.97 14.10 17.75
C LYS A 131 -0.95 15.63 17.77
N ARG A 132 -0.87 16.27 16.58
CA ARG A 132 -0.74 17.73 16.44
C ARG A 132 -1.81 18.26 15.50
N PRO A 133 -2.26 19.51 15.65
CA PRO A 133 -3.17 20.13 14.68
C PRO A 133 -2.66 20.09 13.23
N THR A 134 -1.33 20.18 13.05
CA THR A 134 -0.67 20.04 11.74
C THR A 134 -0.83 18.66 11.12
N ASP A 135 -1.05 17.61 11.92
CA ASP A 135 -1.27 16.25 11.42
C ASP A 135 -2.65 16.13 10.78
N LEU A 136 -3.65 16.91 11.27
CA LEU A 136 -4.96 17.04 10.62
C LEU A 136 -4.84 17.67 9.23
N ILE A 137 -4.04 18.73 9.09
CA ILE A 137 -3.79 19.36 7.79
C ILE A 137 -3.15 18.35 6.84
N HIS A 138 -2.13 17.64 7.29
CA HIS A 138 -1.50 16.59 6.51
C HIS A 138 -2.49 15.48 6.13
N PHE A 139 -3.34 15.06 7.07
CA PHE A 139 -4.39 14.08 6.82
C PHE A 139 -5.35 14.54 5.71
N PHE A 140 -5.86 15.78 5.79
CA PHE A 140 -6.74 16.32 4.75
C PHE A 140 -6.04 16.53 3.40
N CYS A 141 -4.74 16.87 3.39
CA CYS A 141 -3.97 16.97 2.15
C CYS A 141 -3.91 15.63 1.39
N GLN A 142 -4.06 14.49 2.07
CA GLN A 142 -4.06 13.17 1.40
C GLN A 142 -5.28 12.96 0.50
N PHE A 143 -6.38 13.68 0.73
CA PHE A 143 -7.60 13.62 -0.09
C PHE A 143 -7.60 14.58 -1.28
N ILE A 144 -6.53 15.33 -1.48
CA ILE A 144 -6.39 16.26 -2.60
C ILE A 144 -5.38 15.65 -3.59
N PRO A 145 -5.70 15.55 -4.90
CA PRO A 145 -4.73 15.12 -5.89
C PRO A 145 -3.40 15.87 -5.74
N PHE A 146 -2.31 15.12 -5.66
CA PHE A 146 -0.95 15.62 -5.38
C PHE A 146 -0.75 16.31 -4.03
N GLY A 147 -1.76 16.41 -3.16
CA GLY A 147 -1.65 17.08 -1.86
C GLY A 147 -0.61 16.46 -0.92
N GLN A 148 -0.30 15.18 -1.08
CA GLN A 148 0.78 14.50 -0.36
C GLN A 148 2.15 15.18 -0.60
N LEU A 149 2.35 15.82 -1.76
CA LEU A 149 3.60 16.51 -2.12
C LEU A 149 3.83 17.81 -1.34
N ILE A 150 2.82 18.34 -0.63
CA ILE A 150 2.97 19.49 0.28
C ILE A 150 3.91 19.12 1.45
N TYR A 151 3.89 17.83 1.86
CA TYR A 151 4.76 17.30 2.92
C TYR A 151 5.57 16.11 2.41
N PRO A 152 6.50 16.29 1.47
CA PRO A 152 7.19 15.19 0.78
C PRO A 152 7.95 14.29 1.76
N HIS A 153 8.46 14.85 2.86
CA HIS A 153 9.19 14.10 3.91
C HIS A 153 8.29 13.16 4.73
N LYS A 154 6.97 13.29 4.62
CA LYS A 154 5.98 12.40 5.26
C LYS A 154 5.42 11.35 4.30
N THR A 155 5.84 11.34 3.03
CA THR A 155 5.35 10.38 2.06
C THR A 155 6.01 9.00 2.26
N LEU A 156 5.28 7.95 1.85
CA LEU A 156 5.80 6.58 1.87
C LEU A 156 7.02 6.41 0.97
N GLN A 157 7.05 7.11 -0.15
CA GLN A 157 8.19 7.12 -1.07
C GLN A 157 9.45 7.68 -0.40
N PHE A 158 9.32 8.73 0.40
CA PHE A 158 10.44 9.29 1.14
C PHE A 158 10.94 8.35 2.23
N GLU A 159 10.04 7.62 2.90
CA GLU A 159 10.41 6.57 3.84
C GLU A 159 11.21 5.46 3.15
N ILE A 160 10.73 4.99 1.98
CA ILE A 160 11.43 3.98 1.17
C ILE A 160 12.81 4.47 0.73
N LEU A 161 12.93 5.73 0.31
CA LEU A 161 14.24 6.33 -0.03
C LEU A 161 15.19 6.30 1.16
N LYS A 162 14.76 6.68 2.36
CA LYS A 162 15.59 6.59 3.58
C LYS A 162 16.03 5.16 3.84
N HIS A 163 15.10 4.21 3.81
CA HIS A 163 15.41 2.80 4.06
C HIS A 163 16.39 2.25 3.02
N SER A 164 16.27 2.62 1.74
CA SER A 164 17.19 2.18 0.69
C SER A 164 18.64 2.65 0.92
N MET A 165 18.81 3.79 1.57
CA MET A 165 20.11 4.34 1.98
C MET A 165 20.63 3.76 3.32
N GLY A 166 19.83 2.89 3.98
CA GLY A 166 20.15 2.29 5.27
C GLY A 166 19.67 3.09 6.49
N TYR A 167 18.97 4.22 6.30
CA TYR A 167 18.40 5.01 7.38
C TYR A 167 17.02 4.47 7.78
N LEU A 168 16.98 3.60 8.78
CA LEU A 168 15.73 3.02 9.27
C LEU A 168 14.96 4.03 10.12
N THR A 169 13.66 4.17 9.85
CA THR A 169 12.75 5.01 10.63
C THR A 169 12.50 4.41 12.02
N ASP A 170 12.00 5.22 12.95
CA ASP A 170 11.72 4.77 14.32
C ASP A 170 10.64 3.68 14.33
N VAL A 171 9.68 3.74 13.42
CA VAL A 171 8.69 2.67 13.22
C VAL A 171 9.36 1.32 12.96
N VAL A 172 10.36 1.28 12.08
CA VAL A 172 11.12 0.05 11.81
C VAL A 172 11.95 -0.39 13.01
N LYS A 173 12.62 0.56 13.68
CA LYS A 173 13.45 0.25 14.84
C LYS A 173 12.66 -0.35 15.99
N GLN A 174 11.42 0.12 16.20
CA GLN A 174 10.56 -0.30 17.30
C GLN A 174 9.79 -1.59 16.98
N ASN A 175 9.29 -1.74 15.75
CA ASN A 175 8.34 -2.80 15.42
C ASN A 175 8.97 -4.00 14.71
N ALA A 176 10.03 -3.78 13.90
CA ALA A 176 10.61 -4.85 13.11
C ALA A 176 11.74 -5.58 13.87
N PRO A 177 11.74 -6.94 13.90
CA PRO A 177 12.85 -7.71 14.43
C PRO A 177 14.16 -7.40 13.71
N GLU A 178 15.29 -7.49 14.43
CA GLU A 178 16.61 -7.15 13.91
C GLU A 178 16.95 -7.88 12.59
N LYS A 179 16.61 -9.18 12.52
CA LYS A 179 16.81 -10.01 11.32
C LYS A 179 16.06 -9.55 10.08
N GLU A 180 14.96 -8.80 10.24
CA GLU A 180 14.12 -8.32 9.13
C GLU A 180 14.62 -6.98 8.58
N LYS A 181 15.41 -6.23 9.34
CA LYS A 181 15.87 -4.88 8.96
C LYS A 181 16.68 -4.87 7.66
N SER A 182 17.52 -5.88 7.45
CA SER A 182 18.28 -6.03 6.20
C SER A 182 17.37 -6.32 5.00
N ILE A 183 16.26 -7.03 5.21
CA ILE A 183 15.26 -7.32 4.19
C ILE A 183 14.52 -6.04 3.79
N ILE A 184 14.14 -5.20 4.76
CA ILE A 184 13.52 -3.89 4.52
C ILE A 184 14.42 -3.01 3.64
N ILE A 185 15.71 -2.93 3.96
CA ILE A 185 16.68 -2.17 3.16
C ILE A 185 16.75 -2.71 1.73
N ARG A 186 16.85 -4.03 1.57
CA ARG A 186 16.91 -4.68 0.25
C ARG A 186 15.66 -4.42 -0.57
N ASN A 187 14.48 -4.60 0.00
CA ASN A 187 13.20 -4.36 -0.68
C ASN A 187 13.05 -2.88 -1.06
N SER A 188 13.45 -1.96 -0.19
CA SER A 188 13.44 -0.53 -0.47
C SER A 188 14.36 -0.18 -1.64
N ARG A 189 15.55 -0.79 -1.72
CA ARG A 189 16.44 -0.66 -2.88
C ARG A 189 15.83 -1.19 -4.16
N LEU A 190 15.09 -2.32 -4.09
CA LEU A 190 14.35 -2.84 -5.24
C LEU A 190 13.28 -1.85 -5.72
N PHE A 191 12.52 -1.24 -4.80
CA PHE A 191 11.51 -0.23 -5.16
C PHE A 191 12.15 0.99 -5.84
N VAL A 192 13.24 1.51 -5.26
CA VAL A 192 14.00 2.63 -5.85
C VAL A 192 14.53 2.25 -7.23
N PHE A 193 15.08 1.04 -7.39
CA PHE A 193 15.52 0.53 -8.69
C PHE A 193 14.38 0.51 -9.72
N LEU A 194 13.20 0.02 -9.35
CA LEU A 194 12.02 0.01 -10.23
C LEU A 194 11.56 1.43 -10.59
N TRP A 195 11.59 2.39 -9.67
CA TRP A 195 11.29 3.79 -9.98
C TRP A 195 12.30 4.39 -10.96
N ILE A 196 13.60 4.14 -10.74
CA ILE A 196 14.66 4.57 -11.67
C ILE A 196 14.44 3.95 -13.05
N LEU A 197 14.07 2.66 -13.12
CA LEU A 197 13.77 1.98 -14.37
C LEU A 197 12.59 2.65 -15.11
N ILE A 198 11.50 2.97 -14.40
CA ILE A 198 10.33 3.65 -14.98
C ILE A 198 10.72 5.03 -15.53
N ILE A 199 11.52 5.80 -14.78
CA ILE A 199 12.03 7.11 -15.22
C ILE A 199 12.94 6.94 -16.44
N SER A 200 13.83 5.95 -16.41
CA SER A 200 14.75 5.67 -17.54
C SER A 200 13.99 5.27 -18.81
N LEU A 201 12.92 4.48 -18.69
CA LEU A 201 12.03 4.15 -19.81
C LEU A 201 11.32 5.39 -20.36
N SER A 202 10.87 6.30 -19.47
CA SER A 202 10.28 7.57 -19.91
C SER A 202 11.27 8.42 -20.71
N ILE A 203 12.52 8.48 -20.29
CA ILE A 203 13.58 9.20 -21.00
C ILE A 203 13.88 8.50 -22.33
N TYR A 204 14.05 7.18 -22.33
CA TYR A 204 14.39 6.39 -23.54
C TYR A 204 13.33 6.52 -24.63
N TYR A 205 12.04 6.44 -24.27
CA TYR A 205 10.94 6.61 -25.20
C TYR A 205 10.55 8.07 -25.45
N SER A 206 11.22 9.04 -24.82
CA SER A 206 10.87 10.47 -24.86
C SER A 206 9.38 10.69 -24.58
N SER A 207 8.84 9.93 -23.62
CA SER A 207 7.41 9.92 -23.28
C SER A 207 7.20 9.92 -21.76
N TRP A 208 6.30 10.76 -21.28
CA TRP A 208 5.88 10.78 -19.88
C TRP A 208 4.97 9.59 -19.49
N LEU A 209 4.49 8.83 -20.47
CA LEU A 209 3.51 7.76 -20.25
C LEU A 209 3.92 6.74 -19.18
N PRO A 210 5.17 6.20 -19.12
CA PRO A 210 5.54 5.28 -18.05
C PRO A 210 5.41 5.89 -16.66
N ILE A 211 5.78 7.17 -16.47
CA ILE A 211 5.61 7.88 -15.21
C ILE A 211 4.13 8.01 -14.86
N PHE A 212 3.30 8.39 -15.82
CA PHE A 212 1.85 8.55 -15.60
C PHE A 212 1.13 7.23 -15.34
N LEU A 213 1.62 6.10 -15.85
CA LEU A 213 1.04 4.79 -15.56
C LEU A 213 1.52 4.16 -14.24
N PHE A 214 2.74 4.45 -13.78
CA PHE A 214 3.32 3.71 -12.67
C PHE A 214 3.67 4.54 -11.43
N LEU A 215 3.87 5.85 -11.57
CA LEU A 215 4.21 6.72 -10.43
C LEU A 215 3.08 7.70 -10.08
N VAL A 216 2.45 8.32 -11.07
CA VAL A 216 1.37 9.30 -10.88
C VAL A 216 0.11 8.73 -10.22
N PRO A 217 -0.32 7.48 -10.48
CA PRO A 217 -1.57 6.96 -9.92
C PRO A 217 -1.63 7.02 -8.39
N ASN A 218 -0.49 6.89 -7.71
CA ASN A 218 -0.43 7.00 -6.25
C ASN A 218 -0.77 8.40 -5.71
N TYR A 219 -0.67 9.43 -6.54
CA TYR A 219 -0.96 10.81 -6.17
C TYR A 219 -2.29 11.32 -6.70
N LEU A 220 -2.79 10.69 -7.78
CA LEU A 220 -4.02 11.10 -8.44
C LEU A 220 -5.22 10.27 -7.97
N GLY A 221 -5.07 8.97 -7.80
CA GLY A 221 -6.15 8.03 -7.50
C GLY A 221 -6.48 7.91 -6.01
N ALA A 222 -5.50 8.04 -5.12
CA ALA A 222 -5.71 7.85 -3.67
C ALA A 222 -6.79 8.77 -3.05
N PRO A 223 -7.01 9.99 -3.54
CA PRO A 223 -8.05 10.89 -3.02
C PRO A 223 -9.47 10.59 -3.51
N LEU A 224 -9.64 9.78 -4.52
CA LEU A 224 -10.91 9.47 -5.17
C LEU A 224 -11.53 8.20 -4.61
#